data_238c2fd85767e3177df24f5e71db2f61
#
_entry.id   238c2fd85767e3177df24f5e71db2f61
#
_cell.length_a   1.000
_cell.length_b   1.000
_cell.length_c   1.000
_cell.angle_alpha   90.00
_cell.angle_beta   90.00
_cell.angle_gamma   90.00
#
_symmetry.space_group_name_H-M   'P 1'
#
loop_
_entity.id
_entity.type
_entity.pdbx_description
1 polymer ?
#
loop_
_entity_poly.entity_id
_entity_poly.type
_entity_poly.pdbx_seq_one_letter_code
_entity_poly.pdbx_strand_id
1 'polypeptide(L)'
;MLEILVATSFACAFLGVLLWAAVSDARTRRIPNASVAALALLGLAGNAFVLLGMELPYAQGLKSCAVVALGVTAAFLAFEAIWRAVSGRGAGLGMGDIKLIGAAALTLGAWVLPCVAVACVLAAAVETLRGNKAFAFGPYLCTTFAVCFLYLALFT
;
A
#
# COMPACT_ATOMS: atom_id res chain seq x y z
N MET A 1 9.90 26.64 -4.90
CA MET A 1 9.97 26.55 -3.43
C MET A 1 8.69 25.99 -2.81
N LEU A 2 7.50 26.45 -3.22
CA LEU A 2 6.21 25.89 -2.72
C LEU A 2 6.04 24.42 -3.08
N GLU A 3 6.35 24.01 -4.31
CA GLU A 3 6.25 22.61 -4.77
C GLU A 3 7.12 21.65 -3.97
N ILE A 4 8.37 22.06 -3.69
CA ILE A 4 9.28 21.25 -2.85
C ILE A 4 8.70 21.06 -1.44
N LEU A 5 8.14 22.13 -0.86
CA LEU A 5 7.52 22.07 0.46
C LEU A 5 6.31 21.13 0.46
N VAL A 6 5.44 21.24 -0.56
CA VAL A 6 4.26 20.36 -0.73
C VAL A 6 4.70 18.91 -0.92
N ALA A 7 5.66 18.65 -1.82
CA ALA A 7 6.16 17.31 -2.09
C ALA A 7 6.79 16.68 -0.85
N THR A 8 7.61 17.44 -0.11
CA THR A 8 8.24 16.94 1.12
C THR A 8 7.21 16.66 2.22
N SER A 9 6.24 17.56 2.40
CA SER A 9 5.16 17.38 3.38
C SER A 9 4.32 16.15 3.06
N PHE A 10 3.99 15.96 1.79
CA PHE A 10 3.27 14.77 1.32
C PHE A 10 4.07 13.49 1.58
N ALA A 11 5.36 13.49 1.23
CA ALA A 11 6.24 12.34 1.47
C ALA A 11 6.33 11.98 2.96
N CYS A 12 6.51 12.96 3.83
CA CYS A 12 6.53 12.74 5.27
C CYS A 12 5.19 12.18 5.78
N ALA A 13 4.06 12.71 5.31
CA ALA A 13 2.74 12.23 5.69
C ALA A 13 2.51 10.80 5.22
N PHE A 14 2.84 10.49 3.96
CA PHE A 14 2.68 9.16 3.37
C PHE A 14 3.49 8.11 4.13
N LEU A 15 4.79 8.38 4.36
CA LEU A 15 5.68 7.49 5.11
C LEU A 15 5.23 7.34 6.57
N GLY A 16 4.77 8.42 7.20
CA GLY A 16 4.26 8.41 8.57
C GLY A 16 3.01 7.51 8.72
N VAL A 17 2.08 7.57 7.75
CA VAL A 17 0.89 6.71 7.75
C VAL A 17 1.26 5.25 7.51
N LEU A 18 2.20 4.95 6.60
CA LEU A 18 2.70 3.60 6.40
C LEU A 18 3.38 3.05 7.66
N LEU A 19 4.19 3.86 8.33
CA LEU A 19 4.82 3.46 9.59
C LEU A 19 3.77 3.17 10.67
N TRP A 20 2.75 4.03 10.80
CA TRP A 20 1.64 3.79 11.73
C TRP A 20 0.93 2.47 11.43
N ALA A 21 0.58 2.21 10.16
CA ALA A 21 -0.05 0.95 9.77
C ALA A 21 0.84 -0.26 10.09
N ALA A 22 2.14 -0.20 9.76
CA ALA A 22 3.10 -1.27 10.02
C ALA A 22 3.25 -1.57 11.52
N VAL A 23 3.42 -0.55 12.35
CA VAL A 23 3.58 -0.70 13.81
C VAL A 23 2.29 -1.26 14.43
N SER A 24 1.13 -0.77 13.97
CA SER A 24 -0.16 -1.26 14.46
C SER A 24 -0.35 -2.73 14.11
N ASP A 25 -0.08 -3.13 12.86
CA ASP A 25 -0.21 -4.53 12.45
C ASP A 25 0.79 -5.46 13.14
N ALA A 26 2.04 -5.01 13.33
CA ALA A 26 3.04 -5.76 14.07
C ALA A 26 2.65 -6.03 15.54
N ARG A 27 1.93 -5.08 16.17
CA ARG A 27 1.52 -5.18 17.58
C ARG A 27 0.20 -5.88 17.78
N THR A 28 -0.78 -5.60 16.93
CA THR A 28 -2.18 -6.02 17.13
C THR A 28 -2.69 -6.99 16.06
N ARG A 29 -1.89 -7.25 15.01
CA ARG A 29 -2.29 -8.00 13.81
C ARG A 29 -3.57 -7.44 13.17
N ARG A 30 -3.71 -6.11 13.23
CA ARG A 30 -4.84 -5.38 12.66
C ARG A 30 -4.36 -4.05 12.10
N ILE A 31 -4.69 -3.80 10.85
CA ILE A 31 -4.47 -2.51 10.20
C ILE A 31 -5.65 -1.60 10.53
N PRO A 32 -5.43 -0.43 11.17
CA PRO A 32 -6.51 0.49 11.49
C PRO A 32 -7.18 1.01 10.22
N ASN A 33 -8.51 1.03 10.19
CA ASN A 33 -9.22 1.62 9.05
C ASN A 33 -8.87 3.11 8.87
N ALA A 34 -8.51 3.81 9.95
CA ALA A 34 -8.08 5.20 9.89
C ALA A 34 -6.77 5.39 9.11
N SER A 35 -5.79 4.48 9.26
CA SER A 35 -4.56 4.55 8.46
C SER A 35 -4.81 4.27 6.97
N VAL A 36 -5.71 3.34 6.66
CA VAL A 36 -6.13 3.06 5.27
C VAL A 36 -6.84 4.27 4.67
N ALA A 37 -7.77 4.88 5.42
CA ALA A 37 -8.47 6.09 4.98
C ALA A 37 -7.51 7.26 4.77
N ALA A 38 -6.57 7.48 5.70
CA ALA A 38 -5.55 8.52 5.57
C ALA A 38 -4.67 8.30 4.34
N LEU A 39 -4.25 7.06 4.06
CA LEU A 39 -3.46 6.72 2.88
C LEU A 39 -4.24 6.97 1.58
N ALA A 40 -5.52 6.59 1.56
CA ALA A 40 -6.39 6.85 0.40
C ALA A 40 -6.59 8.35 0.15
N LEU A 41 -6.84 9.13 1.21
CA LEU A 41 -6.98 10.59 1.11
C LEU A 41 -5.69 11.25 0.61
N LEU A 42 -4.53 10.82 1.10
CA LEU A 42 -3.25 11.28 0.60
C LEU A 42 -3.08 10.96 -0.89
N GLY A 43 -3.38 9.73 -1.32
CA GLY A 43 -3.31 9.36 -2.73
C GLY A 43 -4.23 10.21 -3.62
N LEU A 44 -5.45 10.47 -3.18
CA LEU A 44 -6.37 11.37 -3.89
C LEU A 44 -5.87 12.81 -3.92
N ALA A 45 -5.36 13.32 -2.80
CA ALA A 45 -4.81 14.67 -2.71
C ALA A 45 -3.58 14.84 -3.61
N GLY A 46 -2.64 13.90 -3.60
CA GLY A 46 -1.47 13.93 -4.47
C GLY A 46 -1.84 13.99 -5.95
N ASN A 47 -2.81 13.17 -6.38
CA ASN A 47 -3.30 13.21 -7.76
C ASN A 47 -4.11 14.49 -8.08
N ALA A 48 -4.79 15.08 -7.10
CA ALA A 48 -5.50 16.34 -7.28
C ALA A 48 -4.51 17.52 -7.50
N PHE A 49 -3.36 17.52 -6.83
CA PHE A 49 -2.32 18.54 -7.08
C PHE A 49 -1.80 18.49 -8.52
N VAL A 50 -1.68 17.30 -9.12
CA VAL A 50 -1.30 17.18 -10.54
C VAL A 50 -2.37 17.76 -11.45
N LEU A 51 -3.66 17.61 -11.14
CA LEU A 51 -4.74 18.24 -11.89
C LEU A 51 -4.70 19.77 -11.81
N LEU A 52 -4.11 20.32 -10.75
CA LEU A 52 -3.88 21.76 -10.57
C LEU A 52 -2.57 22.24 -11.21
N GLY A 53 -1.88 21.41 -11.98
CA GLY A 53 -0.67 21.74 -12.71
C GLY A 53 0.63 21.68 -11.88
N MET A 54 0.60 21.06 -10.70
CA MET A 54 1.81 20.80 -9.93
C MET A 54 2.47 19.51 -10.41
N GLU A 55 3.74 19.58 -10.78
CA GLU A 55 4.52 18.38 -11.14
C GLU A 55 5.01 17.68 -9.88
N LEU A 56 4.33 16.60 -9.52
CA LEU A 56 4.73 15.72 -8.42
C LEU A 56 5.32 14.44 -9.01
N PRO A 57 6.59 14.12 -8.76
CA PRO A 57 7.30 13.04 -9.45
C PRO A 57 6.69 11.65 -9.24
N TYR A 58 5.93 11.46 -8.16
CA TYR A 58 5.27 10.18 -7.85
C TYR A 58 3.81 10.08 -8.35
N ALA A 59 3.26 11.13 -8.95
CA ALA A 59 1.85 11.16 -9.33
C ALA A 59 1.65 10.69 -10.78
N GLN A 60 0.93 9.60 -10.95
CA GLN A 60 0.70 8.94 -12.25
C GLN A 60 -0.64 9.33 -12.91
N GLY A 61 -1.33 10.29 -12.34
CA GLY A 61 -2.65 10.74 -12.80
C GLY A 61 -3.82 9.97 -12.16
N LEU A 62 -4.81 10.73 -11.71
CA LEU A 62 -5.95 10.23 -10.92
C LEU A 62 -6.71 9.08 -11.59
N LYS A 63 -6.97 9.19 -12.89
CA LYS A 63 -7.72 8.16 -13.64
C LYS A 63 -6.98 6.82 -13.64
N SER A 64 -5.68 6.84 -13.95
CA SER A 64 -4.84 5.65 -13.97
C SER A 64 -4.77 5.00 -12.60
N CYS A 65 -4.45 5.78 -11.57
CA CYS A 65 -4.35 5.29 -10.20
C CYS A 65 -5.69 4.74 -9.67
N ALA A 66 -6.81 5.40 -9.97
CA ALA A 66 -8.13 4.94 -9.55
C ALA A 66 -8.51 3.60 -10.21
N VAL A 67 -8.26 3.45 -11.51
CA VAL A 67 -8.52 2.19 -12.23
C VAL A 67 -7.68 1.06 -11.65
N VAL A 68 -6.39 1.31 -11.41
CA VAL A 68 -5.50 0.31 -10.79
C VAL A 68 -5.96 -0.02 -9.38
N ALA A 69 -6.28 0.97 -8.55
CA ALA A 69 -6.73 0.76 -7.17
C ALA A 69 -8.01 -0.10 -7.11
N LEU A 70 -8.99 0.21 -7.95
CA LEU A 70 -10.23 -0.56 -8.05
C LEU A 70 -9.97 -1.98 -8.57
N GLY A 71 -9.20 -2.11 -9.65
CA GLY A 71 -8.89 -3.41 -10.27
C GLY A 71 -8.13 -4.33 -9.33
N VAL A 72 -7.09 -3.82 -8.68
CA VAL A 72 -6.27 -4.59 -7.73
C VAL A 72 -7.09 -4.97 -6.50
N THR A 73 -7.88 -4.04 -5.94
CA THR A 73 -8.76 -4.35 -4.81
C THR A 73 -9.77 -5.43 -5.16
N ALA A 74 -10.44 -5.31 -6.32
CA ALA A 74 -11.40 -6.29 -6.80
C ALA A 74 -10.74 -7.67 -7.03
N ALA A 75 -9.55 -7.70 -7.63
CA ALA A 75 -8.81 -8.94 -7.86
C ALA A 75 -8.44 -9.66 -6.56
N PHE A 76 -7.95 -8.93 -5.55
CA PHE A 76 -7.62 -9.52 -4.24
C PHE A 76 -8.86 -9.95 -3.47
N LEU A 77 -9.97 -9.23 -3.56
CA LEU A 77 -11.26 -9.65 -2.97
C LEU A 77 -11.79 -10.92 -3.64
N ALA A 78 -11.74 -10.99 -4.96
CA ALA A 78 -12.12 -12.18 -5.71
C ALA A 78 -11.22 -13.37 -5.36
N PHE A 79 -9.91 -13.17 -5.32
CA PHE A 79 -8.96 -14.21 -4.89
C PHE A 79 -9.29 -14.73 -3.49
N GLU A 80 -9.52 -13.84 -2.52
CA GLU A 80 -9.86 -14.22 -1.16
C GLU A 80 -11.20 -14.97 -1.09
N ALA A 81 -12.21 -14.54 -1.85
CA ALA A 81 -13.50 -15.23 -1.92
C ALA A 81 -13.37 -16.64 -2.49
N ILE A 82 -12.62 -16.80 -3.59
CA ILE A 82 -12.34 -18.09 -4.20
C ILE A 82 -11.54 -18.98 -3.24
N TRP A 83 -10.49 -18.42 -2.60
CA TRP A 83 -9.69 -19.16 -1.65
C TRP A 83 -10.50 -19.72 -0.50
N ARG A 84 -11.40 -18.92 0.08
CA ARG A 84 -12.31 -19.38 1.14
C ARG A 84 -13.24 -20.47 0.67
N ALA A 85 -13.78 -20.34 -0.53
CA ALA A 85 -14.69 -21.33 -1.10
C ALA A 85 -14.00 -22.68 -1.37
N VAL A 86 -12.74 -22.66 -1.84
CA VAL A 86 -12.00 -23.86 -2.23
C VAL A 86 -11.30 -24.51 -1.03
N SER A 87 -10.66 -23.71 -0.17
CA SER A 87 -9.84 -24.26 0.91
C SER A 87 -10.64 -24.71 2.14
N GLY A 88 -11.87 -24.24 2.32
CA GLY A 88 -12.68 -24.50 3.52
C GLY A 88 -12.03 -24.01 4.82
N ARG A 89 -10.88 -23.35 4.72
CA ARG A 89 -10.10 -22.81 5.84
C ARG A 89 -10.37 -21.31 5.97
N GLY A 90 -10.00 -20.75 7.12
CA GLY A 90 -10.14 -19.29 7.36
C GLY A 90 -9.37 -18.45 6.35
N ALA A 91 -9.46 -17.12 6.48
CA ALA A 91 -8.91 -16.14 5.57
C ALA A 91 -7.47 -16.45 5.16
N GLY A 92 -7.19 -16.40 3.85
CA GLY A 92 -5.82 -16.51 3.32
C GLY A 92 -5.08 -15.18 3.43
N LEU A 93 -5.71 -14.09 2.97
CA LEU A 93 -5.18 -12.72 3.07
C LEU A 93 -6.07 -11.89 3.98
N GLY A 94 -5.47 -11.07 4.84
CA GLY A 94 -6.20 -10.19 5.75
C GLY A 94 -7.01 -9.13 4.99
N MET A 95 -8.26 -8.90 5.39
CA MET A 95 -9.08 -7.83 4.79
C MET A 95 -8.41 -6.45 4.96
N GLY A 96 -7.61 -6.26 6.03
CA GLY A 96 -6.82 -5.06 6.25
C GLY A 96 -5.75 -4.86 5.18
N ASP A 97 -5.04 -5.94 4.82
CA ASP A 97 -4.00 -5.93 3.79
C ASP A 97 -4.57 -5.57 2.41
N ILE A 98 -5.73 -6.15 2.05
CA ILE A 98 -6.42 -5.83 0.78
C ILE A 98 -6.77 -4.34 0.70
N LYS A 99 -7.34 -3.79 1.78
CA LYS A 99 -7.66 -2.35 1.86
C LYS A 99 -6.42 -1.48 1.77
N LEU A 100 -5.33 -1.89 2.45
CA LEU A 100 -4.05 -1.17 2.43
C LEU A 100 -3.45 -1.16 1.01
N ILE A 101 -3.46 -2.29 0.31
CA ILE A 101 -2.99 -2.41 -1.07
C ILE A 101 -3.80 -1.48 -1.99
N GLY A 102 -5.14 -1.50 -1.89
CA GLY A 102 -6.01 -0.62 -2.67
C GLY A 102 -5.76 0.86 -2.40
N ALA A 103 -5.59 1.25 -1.13
CA ALA A 103 -5.29 2.63 -0.77
C ALA A 103 -3.90 3.08 -1.27
N ALA A 104 -2.87 2.22 -1.15
CA ALA A 104 -1.53 2.49 -1.66
C ALA A 104 -1.50 2.62 -3.20
N ALA A 105 -2.35 1.88 -3.91
CA ALA A 105 -2.47 1.96 -5.36
C ALA A 105 -2.95 3.35 -5.86
N LEU A 106 -3.65 4.13 -5.04
CA LEU A 106 -4.02 5.51 -5.36
C LEU A 106 -2.80 6.44 -5.45
N THR A 107 -1.69 6.10 -4.80
CA THR A 107 -0.43 6.86 -4.88
C THR A 107 0.57 6.21 -5.83
N LEU A 108 0.78 4.89 -5.68
CA LEU A 108 1.81 4.14 -6.40
C LEU A 108 1.35 3.67 -7.79
N GLY A 109 0.05 3.74 -8.09
CA GLY A 109 -0.50 3.22 -9.34
C GLY A 109 -0.14 1.75 -9.57
N ALA A 110 0.30 1.42 -10.78
CA ALA A 110 0.68 0.05 -11.16
C ALA A 110 1.89 -0.52 -10.40
N TRP A 111 2.73 0.34 -9.82
CA TRP A 111 3.88 -0.07 -9.02
C TRP A 111 3.48 -0.83 -7.73
N VAL A 112 2.22 -0.74 -7.31
CA VAL A 112 1.73 -1.52 -6.17
C VAL A 112 1.87 -3.03 -6.40
N LEU A 113 1.73 -3.51 -7.64
CA LEU A 113 1.79 -4.95 -7.96
C LEU A 113 3.19 -5.57 -7.69
N PRO A 114 4.29 -5.03 -8.26
CA PRO A 114 5.62 -5.53 -7.93
C PRO A 114 5.95 -5.36 -6.45
N CYS A 115 5.47 -4.31 -5.78
CA CYS A 115 5.67 -4.15 -4.33
C CYS A 115 5.01 -5.28 -3.53
N VAL A 116 3.78 -5.66 -3.87
CA VAL A 116 3.09 -6.79 -3.22
C VAL A 116 3.83 -8.09 -3.48
N ALA A 117 4.30 -8.33 -4.71
CA ALA A 117 5.08 -9.53 -5.04
C ALA A 117 6.37 -9.61 -4.21
N VAL A 118 7.11 -8.52 -4.11
CA VAL A 118 8.33 -8.43 -3.29
C VAL A 118 8.00 -8.63 -1.81
N ALA A 119 6.93 -8.03 -1.30
CA ALA A 119 6.48 -8.20 0.09
C ALA A 119 6.17 -9.68 0.40
N CYS A 120 5.50 -10.39 -0.52
CA CYS A 120 5.22 -11.82 -0.38
C CYS A 120 6.50 -12.66 -0.28
N VAL A 121 7.48 -12.39 -1.17
CA VAL A 121 8.77 -13.10 -1.16
C VAL A 121 9.53 -12.82 0.12
N LEU A 122 9.63 -11.55 0.55
CA LEU A 122 10.31 -11.17 1.78
C LEU A 122 9.65 -11.79 3.01
N ALA A 123 8.32 -11.74 3.10
CA ALA A 123 7.57 -12.34 4.18
C ALA A 123 7.80 -13.86 4.23
N ALA A 124 7.69 -14.55 3.09
CA ALA A 124 7.94 -15.98 2.99
C ALA A 124 9.36 -16.34 3.44
N ALA A 125 10.38 -15.62 2.95
CA ALA A 125 11.77 -15.88 3.30
C ALA A 125 12.04 -15.67 4.80
N VAL A 126 11.65 -14.50 5.34
CA VAL A 126 11.93 -14.15 6.74
C VAL A 126 11.18 -15.06 7.71
N GLU A 127 9.89 -15.34 7.45
CA GLU A 127 9.08 -16.11 8.38
C GLU A 127 9.38 -17.60 8.31
N THR A 128 9.83 -18.11 7.16
CA THR A 128 10.36 -19.47 7.06
C THR A 128 11.64 -19.64 7.90
N LEU A 129 12.55 -18.65 7.83
CA LEU A 129 13.78 -18.66 8.64
C LEU A 129 13.48 -18.54 10.15
N ARG A 130 12.42 -17.83 10.53
CA ARG A 130 11.99 -17.70 11.93
C ARG A 130 11.17 -18.87 12.45
N GLY A 131 10.71 -19.76 11.57
CA GLY A 131 9.85 -20.89 11.93
C GLY A 131 8.44 -20.47 12.38
N ASN A 132 8.00 -19.28 12.07
CA ASN A 132 6.71 -18.75 12.46
C ASN A 132 5.59 -19.29 11.55
N LYS A 133 4.54 -19.86 12.18
CA LYS A 133 3.34 -20.34 11.45
C LYS A 133 2.29 -19.25 11.20
N ALA A 134 2.35 -18.15 11.94
CA ALA A 134 1.43 -17.02 11.82
C ALA A 134 2.18 -15.71 12.06
N PHE A 135 2.11 -14.79 11.12
CA PHE A 135 2.83 -13.52 11.14
C PHE A 135 1.97 -12.35 10.68
N ALA A 136 2.41 -11.14 10.99
CA ALA A 136 1.79 -9.91 10.48
C ALA A 136 2.37 -9.60 9.09
N PHE A 137 1.52 -9.48 8.07
CA PHE A 137 1.95 -9.22 6.70
C PHE A 137 2.11 -7.72 6.40
N GLY A 138 1.35 -6.88 7.10
CA GLY A 138 1.36 -5.42 6.92
C GLY A 138 2.73 -4.75 6.97
N PRO A 139 3.64 -5.10 7.90
CA PRO A 139 4.99 -4.52 7.93
C PRO A 139 5.78 -4.74 6.65
N TYR A 140 5.67 -5.90 6.02
CA TYR A 140 6.34 -6.21 4.75
C TYR A 140 5.76 -5.36 3.60
N LEU A 141 4.42 -5.25 3.52
CA LEU A 141 3.74 -4.38 2.57
C LEU A 141 4.15 -2.92 2.74
N CYS A 142 4.08 -2.40 3.96
CA CYS A 142 4.42 -1.01 4.24
C CYS A 142 5.88 -0.70 3.89
N THR A 143 6.80 -1.61 4.17
CA THR A 143 8.22 -1.44 3.84
C THR A 143 8.42 -1.38 2.33
N THR A 144 7.84 -2.31 1.56
CA THR A 144 7.98 -2.30 0.09
C THR A 144 7.31 -1.08 -0.54
N PHE A 145 6.16 -0.63 -0.03
CA PHE A 145 5.51 0.60 -0.49
C PHE A 145 6.35 1.84 -0.18
N ALA A 146 6.96 1.92 1.01
CA ALA A 146 7.82 3.02 1.38
C ALA A 146 9.07 3.10 0.49
N VAL A 147 9.73 1.97 0.25
CA VAL A 147 10.92 1.90 -0.64
C VAL A 147 10.55 2.30 -2.06
N CYS A 148 9.44 1.77 -2.59
CA CYS A 148 8.97 2.11 -3.94
C CYS A 148 8.62 3.61 -4.05
N PHE A 149 7.90 4.15 -3.06
CA PHE A 149 7.57 5.57 -3.02
C PHE A 149 8.82 6.45 -3.01
N LEU A 150 9.81 6.13 -2.17
CA LEU A 150 11.08 6.85 -2.12
C LEU A 150 11.84 6.74 -3.44
N TYR A 151 11.83 5.58 -4.07
CA TYR A 151 12.44 5.40 -5.40
C TYR A 151 11.77 6.33 -6.43
N LEU A 152 10.44 6.33 -6.49
CA LEU A 152 9.71 7.21 -7.42
C LEU A 152 9.95 8.69 -7.11
N ALA A 153 9.99 9.07 -5.84
CA ALA A 153 10.20 10.47 -5.43
C ALA A 153 11.61 11.00 -5.71
N LEU A 154 12.63 10.12 -5.79
CA LEU A 154 14.03 10.52 -5.97
C LEU A 154 14.52 10.36 -7.41
N PHE A 155 13.91 9.49 -8.21
CA PHE A 155 14.44 9.11 -9.52
C PHE A 155 13.47 9.37 -10.70
N THR A 156 12.25 9.82 -10.43
CA THR A 156 11.29 10.26 -11.46
C THR A 156 10.94 11.72 -11.32
#